data_5c3635e9c95af2f431acd681ddbd7e8c
#
_entry.id   5c3635e9c95af2f431acd681ddbd7e8c
#
_cell.length_a   1.000
_cell.length_b   1.000
_cell.length_c   1.000
_cell.angle_alpha   90.00
_cell.angle_beta   90.00
_cell.angle_gamma   90.00
#
_symmetry.space_group_name_H-M   'P 1'
#
loop_
_entity.id
_entity.type
_entity.pdbx_description
1 polymer ?
#
loop_
_entity_poly.entity_id
_entity_poly.type
_entity_poly.pdbx_seq_one_letter_code
_entity_poly.pdbx_strand_id
1 'polypeptide(L)'
;MPNRIKSYNGFTLIELSIVIVIIGLIVAGVVGGQVLIEQSKARKVITDVENIKTATRAFILEYNAIPGDMQNSAAYWSGVAGGNGDGILTSGAESNRFWVHLSRAGIYPGTFSGVSTNPPTIGVDHPAGAFPGTWYRPHRHSAADTAFGRLKTSLNFNGSNHSWGGAVSGKVANSIDIKIDDGSAFYGILSTSRAYNVPGPDTCTFGNLGYRTTTPIEYNPSDERTNCWMFFWLEDVVF
;
A
#
# COMPACT_ATOMS: atom_id res chain seq x y z
N MET A 1 2.58 74.43 11.56
CA MET A 1 1.59 73.33 11.46
C MET A 1 1.95 72.33 12.51
N PRO A 2 1.07 71.99 13.50
CA PRO A 2 1.42 71.03 14.54
C PRO A 2 1.25 69.59 13.98
N ASN A 3 2.33 68.80 14.12
CA ASN A 3 2.35 67.40 13.76
C ASN A 3 1.44 66.60 14.71
N ARG A 4 0.34 66.04 14.21
CA ARG A 4 -0.52 65.09 14.98
C ARG A 4 0.22 63.79 15.15
N ILE A 5 0.70 63.52 16.33
CA ILE A 5 1.20 62.22 16.73
C ILE A 5 0.00 61.26 16.76
N LYS A 6 -0.04 60.27 15.84
CA LYS A 6 -1.01 59.19 15.91
C LYS A 6 -0.70 58.31 17.11
N SER A 7 -1.60 58.27 18.10
CA SER A 7 -1.51 57.31 19.20
C SER A 7 -1.81 55.87 18.64
N TYR A 8 -0.86 55.00 18.76
CA TYR A 8 -1.08 53.58 18.49
C TYR A 8 -1.51 52.91 19.80
N ASN A 9 -2.64 52.25 19.80
CA ASN A 9 -3.03 51.41 20.93
C ASN A 9 -2.14 50.18 20.95
N GLY A 10 -1.33 50.01 22.00
CA GLY A 10 -0.55 48.80 22.22
C GLY A 10 -1.41 47.65 22.75
N PHE A 11 -1.05 46.43 22.40
CA PHE A 11 -1.69 45.24 22.95
C PHE A 11 -1.41 45.07 24.44
N THR A 12 -2.41 44.58 25.18
CA THR A 12 -2.23 44.25 26.59
C THR A 12 -1.53 42.92 26.76
N LEU A 13 -0.80 42.74 27.86
CA LEU A 13 -0.15 41.46 28.20
C LEU A 13 -1.17 40.29 28.26
N ILE A 14 -2.38 40.55 28.71
CA ILE A 14 -3.42 39.53 28.82
C ILE A 14 -3.94 39.11 27.45
N GLU A 15 -4.11 40.01 26.51
CA GLU A 15 -4.53 39.70 25.14
C GLU A 15 -3.48 38.81 24.47
N LEU A 16 -2.20 39.12 24.65
CA LEU A 16 -1.11 38.30 24.07
C LEU A 16 -1.05 36.91 24.72
N SER A 17 -1.25 36.84 26.05
CA SER A 17 -1.19 35.53 26.76
C SER A 17 -2.32 34.60 26.35
N ILE A 18 -3.54 35.10 26.14
CA ILE A 18 -4.69 34.30 25.69
C ILE A 18 -4.40 33.74 24.27
N VAL A 19 -3.86 34.57 23.38
CA VAL A 19 -3.53 34.15 22.00
C VAL A 19 -2.54 33.01 21.96
N ILE A 20 -1.43 33.10 22.73
CA ILE A 20 -0.42 32.03 22.73
C ILE A 20 -0.94 30.73 23.34
N VAL A 21 -1.84 30.78 24.33
CA VAL A 21 -2.48 29.59 24.89
C VAL A 21 -3.39 28.92 23.85
N ILE A 22 -4.23 29.71 23.14
CA ILE A 22 -5.10 29.17 22.09
C ILE A 22 -4.29 28.54 20.96
N ILE A 23 -3.22 29.22 20.49
CA ILE A 23 -2.34 28.68 19.45
C ILE A 23 -1.69 27.38 19.92
N GLY A 24 -1.20 27.33 21.17
CA GLY A 24 -0.63 26.11 21.75
C GLY A 24 -1.59 24.93 21.76
N LEU A 25 -2.86 25.16 22.14
CA LEU A 25 -3.91 24.14 22.13
C LEU A 25 -4.24 23.66 20.71
N ILE A 26 -4.33 24.58 19.74
CA ILE A 26 -4.61 24.23 18.33
C ILE A 26 -3.46 23.38 17.78
N VAL A 27 -2.20 23.79 17.97
CA VAL A 27 -1.02 23.06 17.49
C VAL A 27 -0.97 21.66 18.10
N ALA A 28 -1.17 21.54 19.42
CA ALA A 28 -1.21 20.24 20.09
C ALA A 28 -2.32 19.33 19.55
N GLY A 29 -3.51 19.88 19.29
CA GLY A 29 -4.63 19.15 18.69
C GLY A 29 -4.36 18.67 17.28
N VAL A 30 -3.73 19.50 16.44
CA VAL A 30 -3.37 19.14 15.05
C VAL A 30 -2.33 18.02 15.02
N VAL A 31 -1.26 18.12 15.80
CA VAL A 31 -0.21 17.08 15.86
C VAL A 31 -0.78 15.75 16.34
N GLY A 32 -1.58 15.76 17.41
CA GLY A 32 -2.25 14.53 17.89
C GLY A 32 -3.20 13.94 16.87
N GLY A 33 -3.95 14.78 16.12
CA GLY A 33 -4.87 14.35 15.07
C GLY A 33 -4.17 13.68 13.88
N GLN A 34 -2.99 14.15 13.48
CA GLN A 34 -2.23 13.56 12.36
C GLN A 34 -1.82 12.12 12.65
N VAL A 35 -1.37 11.81 13.87
CA VAL A 35 -1.01 10.46 14.29
C VAL A 35 -2.21 9.51 14.21
N LEU A 36 -3.38 9.96 14.65
CA LEU A 36 -4.61 9.16 14.58
C LEU A 36 -5.03 8.87 13.12
N ILE A 37 -4.90 9.84 12.22
CA ILE A 37 -5.18 9.67 10.80
C ILE A 37 -4.23 8.63 10.19
N GLU A 38 -2.94 8.70 10.49
CA GLU A 38 -1.95 7.73 9.98
C GLU A 38 -2.27 6.32 10.48
N GLN A 39 -2.58 6.15 11.76
CA GLN A 39 -2.98 4.86 12.32
C GLN A 39 -4.28 4.31 11.71
N SER A 40 -5.24 5.18 11.41
CA SER A 40 -6.48 4.82 10.73
C SER A 40 -6.21 4.32 9.31
N LYS A 41 -5.33 4.99 8.55
CA LYS A 41 -4.89 4.54 7.22
C LYS A 41 -4.17 3.20 7.27
N ALA A 42 -3.29 2.98 8.26
CA ALA A 42 -2.62 1.71 8.45
C ALA A 42 -3.62 0.57 8.71
N ARG A 43 -4.64 0.79 9.56
CA ARG A 43 -5.72 -0.19 9.77
C ARG A 43 -6.53 -0.44 8.50
N LYS A 44 -6.77 0.61 7.71
CA LYS A 44 -7.48 0.46 6.43
C LYS A 44 -6.69 -0.42 5.45
N VAL A 45 -5.36 -0.30 5.37
CA VAL A 45 -4.53 -1.22 4.55
C VAL A 45 -4.77 -2.67 4.96
N ILE A 46 -4.76 -2.97 6.26
CA ILE A 46 -5.00 -4.32 6.77
C ILE A 46 -6.39 -4.82 6.33
N THR A 47 -7.42 -4.00 6.55
CA THR A 47 -8.80 -4.34 6.16
C THR A 47 -8.93 -4.54 4.65
N ASP A 48 -8.30 -3.69 3.83
CA ASP A 48 -8.32 -3.82 2.37
C ASP A 48 -7.68 -5.14 1.92
N VAL A 49 -6.54 -5.51 2.50
CA VAL A 49 -5.86 -6.79 2.21
C VAL A 49 -6.74 -7.99 2.56
N GLU A 50 -7.36 -8.00 3.74
CA GLU A 50 -8.25 -9.09 4.15
C GLU A 50 -9.50 -9.18 3.28
N ASN A 51 -10.07 -8.05 2.86
CA ASN A 51 -11.19 -8.01 1.93
C ASN A 51 -10.79 -8.58 0.55
N ILE A 52 -9.59 -8.24 0.06
CA ILE A 52 -9.09 -8.77 -1.21
C ILE A 52 -8.83 -10.27 -1.13
N LYS A 53 -8.24 -10.76 -0.04
CA LYS A 53 -8.06 -12.19 0.23
C LYS A 53 -9.41 -12.92 0.25
N THR A 54 -10.38 -12.37 0.96
CA THR A 54 -11.73 -12.93 1.05
C THR A 54 -12.41 -12.97 -0.32
N ALA A 55 -12.34 -11.89 -1.09
CA ALA A 55 -12.87 -11.82 -2.45
C ALA A 55 -12.21 -12.85 -3.37
N THR A 56 -10.89 -13.03 -3.25
CA THR A 56 -10.15 -14.03 -4.03
C THR A 56 -10.60 -15.45 -3.69
N ARG A 57 -10.75 -15.79 -2.41
CA ARG A 57 -11.27 -17.09 -1.98
C ARG A 57 -12.68 -17.33 -2.48
N ALA A 58 -13.57 -16.34 -2.37
CA ALA A 58 -14.94 -16.44 -2.86
C ALA A 58 -14.98 -16.70 -4.37
N PHE A 59 -14.15 -16.00 -5.14
CA PHE A 59 -14.03 -16.23 -6.58
C PHE A 59 -13.57 -17.64 -6.91
N ILE A 60 -12.55 -18.14 -6.21
CA ILE A 60 -12.01 -19.49 -6.42
C ILE A 60 -13.08 -20.55 -6.11
N LEU A 61 -13.85 -20.37 -5.04
CA LEU A 61 -14.93 -21.29 -4.67
C LEU A 61 -16.07 -21.30 -5.70
N GLU A 62 -16.38 -20.15 -6.30
CA GLU A 62 -17.48 -20.03 -7.26
C GLU A 62 -17.10 -20.50 -8.66
N TYR A 63 -15.88 -20.14 -9.13
CA TYR A 63 -15.46 -20.39 -10.52
C TYR A 63 -14.43 -21.51 -10.66
N ASN A 64 -13.96 -22.09 -9.56
CA ASN A 64 -12.87 -23.07 -9.51
C ASN A 64 -11.64 -22.64 -10.33
N ALA A 65 -11.31 -21.35 -10.28
CA ALA A 65 -10.22 -20.71 -11.01
C ALA A 65 -9.68 -19.52 -10.24
N ILE A 66 -8.43 -19.16 -10.48
CA ILE A 66 -7.81 -17.96 -9.91
C ILE A 66 -8.28 -16.73 -10.70
N PRO A 67 -8.69 -15.61 -10.02
CA PRO A 67 -9.00 -14.39 -10.72
C PRO A 67 -7.78 -13.94 -11.56
N GLY A 68 -8.00 -13.57 -12.81
CA GLY A 68 -6.93 -13.20 -13.74
C GLY A 68 -6.38 -14.36 -14.56
N ASP A 69 -6.25 -15.54 -13.97
CA ASP A 69 -5.80 -16.77 -14.65
C ASP A 69 -6.94 -17.57 -15.29
N MET A 70 -8.18 -17.35 -14.91
CA MET A 70 -9.35 -18.04 -15.45
C MET A 70 -9.40 -17.99 -16.99
N GLN A 71 -9.28 -19.13 -17.68
CA GLN A 71 -9.16 -19.22 -19.14
C GLN A 71 -10.48 -18.88 -19.87
N ASN A 72 -11.59 -19.37 -19.35
CA ASN A 72 -12.91 -19.26 -20.01
C ASN A 72 -13.75 -18.07 -19.52
N SER A 73 -13.15 -17.00 -19.08
CA SER A 73 -13.86 -15.81 -18.53
C SER A 73 -14.87 -15.21 -19.51
N ALA A 74 -14.59 -15.27 -20.83
CA ALA A 74 -15.47 -14.77 -21.89
C ALA A 74 -16.83 -15.54 -21.95
N ALA A 75 -16.88 -16.75 -21.45
CA ALA A 75 -18.13 -17.53 -21.35
C ALA A 75 -19.09 -16.98 -20.27
N TYR A 76 -18.53 -16.34 -19.23
CA TYR A 76 -19.28 -15.70 -18.15
C TYR A 76 -19.53 -14.22 -18.41
N TRP A 77 -18.53 -13.53 -18.96
CA TRP A 77 -18.58 -12.08 -19.20
C TRP A 77 -18.08 -11.75 -20.59
N SER A 78 -19.01 -11.38 -21.48
CA SER A 78 -18.68 -11.00 -22.88
C SER A 78 -17.61 -9.89 -22.90
N GLY A 79 -16.57 -10.08 -23.72
CA GLY A 79 -15.49 -9.12 -23.89
C GLY A 79 -14.45 -9.11 -22.77
N VAL A 80 -14.55 -9.99 -21.77
CA VAL A 80 -13.52 -10.12 -20.73
C VAL A 80 -12.49 -11.16 -21.16
N ALA A 81 -11.23 -10.72 -21.26
CA ALA A 81 -10.14 -11.61 -21.64
C ALA A 81 -9.77 -12.55 -20.49
N GLY A 82 -9.55 -13.84 -20.81
CA GLY A 82 -9.09 -14.86 -19.88
C GLY A 82 -7.58 -14.89 -19.69
N GLY A 83 -7.15 -15.63 -18.68
CA GLY A 83 -5.76 -16.07 -18.47
C GLY A 83 -5.45 -17.34 -19.24
N ASN A 84 -4.38 -18.03 -18.85
CA ASN A 84 -3.96 -19.30 -19.49
C ASN A 84 -4.51 -20.54 -18.77
N GLY A 85 -5.01 -20.41 -17.55
CA GLY A 85 -5.61 -21.48 -16.75
C GLY A 85 -4.60 -22.49 -16.19
N ASP A 86 -3.35 -22.08 -16.00
CA ASP A 86 -2.27 -22.97 -15.49
C ASP A 86 -2.23 -23.05 -13.95
N GLY A 87 -3.15 -22.38 -13.26
CA GLY A 87 -3.19 -22.31 -11.80
C GLY A 87 -2.19 -21.32 -11.20
N ILE A 88 -1.58 -20.50 -12.03
CA ILE A 88 -0.53 -19.57 -11.64
C ILE A 88 -0.92 -18.16 -12.08
N LEU A 89 -0.98 -17.22 -11.16
CA LEU A 89 -1.21 -15.83 -11.51
C LEU A 89 0.10 -15.17 -11.96
N THR A 90 0.36 -15.12 -13.25
CA THR A 90 1.56 -14.50 -13.79
C THR A 90 1.51 -12.99 -13.73
N SER A 91 2.70 -12.36 -13.66
CA SER A 91 2.82 -10.91 -13.73
C SER A 91 2.42 -10.39 -15.11
N GLY A 92 1.86 -9.18 -15.16
CA GLY A 92 1.45 -8.55 -16.41
C GLY A 92 -0.05 -8.67 -16.67
N ALA A 93 -0.44 -9.30 -17.77
CA ALA A 93 -1.84 -9.31 -18.20
C ALA A 93 -2.80 -9.96 -17.20
N GLU A 94 -2.44 -11.08 -16.61
CA GLU A 94 -3.27 -11.78 -15.62
C GLU A 94 -3.41 -11.00 -14.33
N SER A 95 -2.31 -10.40 -13.85
CA SER A 95 -2.29 -9.52 -12.70
C SER A 95 -3.27 -8.33 -12.84
N ASN A 96 -3.43 -7.80 -14.06
CA ASN A 96 -4.38 -6.72 -14.32
C ASN A 96 -5.82 -7.25 -14.48
N ARG A 97 -6.00 -8.40 -15.13
CA ARG A 97 -7.30 -9.06 -15.29
C ARG A 97 -7.89 -9.53 -13.95
N PHE A 98 -7.03 -9.77 -12.95
CA PHE A 98 -7.45 -10.14 -11.60
C PHE A 98 -8.58 -9.24 -11.09
N TRP A 99 -8.42 -7.93 -11.19
CA TRP A 99 -9.43 -6.96 -10.74
C TRP A 99 -10.68 -6.96 -11.61
N VAL A 100 -10.51 -7.16 -12.93
CA VAL A 100 -11.64 -7.26 -13.86
C VAL A 100 -12.49 -8.49 -13.52
N HIS A 101 -11.87 -9.64 -13.29
CA HIS A 101 -12.60 -10.86 -12.95
C HIS A 101 -13.36 -10.70 -11.64
N LEU A 102 -12.73 -10.19 -10.58
CA LEU A 102 -13.38 -9.96 -9.29
C LEU A 102 -14.55 -8.96 -9.39
N SER A 103 -14.39 -7.89 -10.15
CA SER A 103 -15.44 -6.89 -10.31
C SER A 103 -16.59 -7.37 -11.19
N ARG A 104 -16.32 -8.13 -12.25
CA ARG A 104 -17.34 -8.71 -13.12
C ARG A 104 -18.15 -9.81 -12.44
N ALA A 105 -17.52 -10.54 -11.53
CA ALA A 105 -18.20 -11.48 -10.66
C ALA A 105 -19.08 -10.81 -9.58
N GLY A 106 -18.98 -9.48 -9.42
CA GLY A 106 -19.69 -8.75 -8.36
C GLY A 106 -19.13 -8.98 -6.96
N ILE A 107 -17.98 -9.63 -6.83
CA ILE A 107 -17.36 -10.02 -5.56
C ILE A 107 -16.51 -8.86 -4.98
N TYR A 108 -15.93 -8.05 -5.84
CA TYR A 108 -15.14 -6.88 -5.43
C TYR A 108 -15.71 -5.61 -6.06
N PRO A 109 -15.88 -4.51 -5.28
CA PRO A 109 -16.48 -3.29 -5.77
C PRO A 109 -15.56 -2.54 -6.73
N GLY A 110 -16.15 -1.85 -7.70
CA GLY A 110 -15.44 -1.02 -8.67
C GLY A 110 -15.53 -1.55 -10.09
N THR A 111 -14.92 -0.84 -11.03
CA THR A 111 -14.79 -1.24 -12.44
C THR A 111 -13.34 -0.98 -12.85
N PHE A 112 -12.69 -2.02 -13.37
CA PHE A 112 -11.28 -1.97 -13.71
C PHE A 112 -11.05 -2.18 -15.21
N SER A 113 -10.00 -1.52 -15.76
CA SER A 113 -9.70 -1.55 -17.19
C SER A 113 -9.12 -2.88 -17.67
N GLY A 114 -8.41 -3.60 -16.77
CA GLY A 114 -7.63 -4.78 -17.12
C GLY A 114 -6.37 -4.48 -17.95
N VAL A 115 -6.03 -3.20 -18.12
CA VAL A 115 -4.86 -2.74 -18.86
C VAL A 115 -3.69 -2.48 -17.91
N SER A 116 -2.48 -2.64 -18.40
CA SER A 116 -1.26 -2.32 -17.66
C SER A 116 -0.69 -1.03 -18.19
N THR A 117 -0.88 0.06 -17.48
CA THR A 117 -0.12 1.30 -17.69
C THR A 117 1.03 1.38 -16.67
N ASN A 118 2.09 2.10 -16.96
CA ASN A 118 3.20 2.32 -16.05
C ASN A 118 3.63 3.80 -16.07
N PRO A 119 3.30 4.58 -15.02
CA PRO A 119 2.55 4.20 -13.84
C PRO A 119 1.07 3.89 -14.13
N PRO A 120 0.40 3.09 -13.29
CA PRO A 120 -1.01 2.76 -13.48
C PRO A 120 -1.91 3.94 -13.12
N THR A 121 -3.09 3.98 -13.75
CA THR A 121 -4.15 4.90 -13.36
C THR A 121 -4.89 4.34 -12.15
N ILE A 122 -4.60 4.90 -10.98
CA ILE A 122 -5.14 4.43 -9.70
C ILE A 122 -6.68 4.58 -9.67
N GLY A 123 -7.38 3.54 -9.24
CA GLY A 123 -8.84 3.48 -9.24
C GLY A 123 -9.44 3.05 -10.58
N VAL A 124 -8.65 3.00 -11.65
CA VAL A 124 -9.06 2.55 -12.99
C VAL A 124 -8.36 1.24 -13.36
N ASP A 125 -7.05 1.16 -13.24
CA ASP A 125 -6.29 -0.07 -13.54
C ASP A 125 -6.23 -0.99 -12.33
N HIS A 126 -6.07 -0.39 -11.15
CA HIS A 126 -5.95 -1.08 -9.87
C HIS A 126 -6.71 -0.33 -8.76
N PRO A 127 -7.19 -1.02 -7.71
CA PRO A 127 -7.81 -0.36 -6.56
C PRO A 127 -6.86 0.61 -5.87
N ALA A 128 -7.40 1.76 -5.47
CA ALA A 128 -6.67 2.73 -4.66
C ALA A 128 -6.42 2.18 -3.25
N GLY A 129 -5.24 2.46 -2.72
CA GLY A 129 -4.90 2.17 -1.33
C GLY A 129 -5.32 3.28 -0.36
N ALA A 130 -5.08 3.06 0.92
CA ALA A 130 -5.46 3.98 1.99
C ALA A 130 -4.59 5.25 2.06
N PHE A 131 -3.36 5.18 1.57
CA PHE A 131 -2.46 6.33 1.51
C PHE A 131 -2.55 7.00 0.12
N PRO A 132 -2.36 8.32 0.03
CA PRO A 132 -2.40 9.01 -1.26
C PRO A 132 -1.40 8.43 -2.26
N GLY A 133 -1.86 8.18 -3.48
CA GLY A 133 -1.01 7.64 -4.54
C GLY A 133 -0.62 6.18 -4.38
N THR A 134 -1.28 5.43 -3.51
CA THR A 134 -1.00 3.99 -3.33
C THR A 134 -2.08 3.12 -3.97
N TRP A 135 -1.73 1.88 -4.29
CA TRP A 135 -2.58 0.93 -5.00
C TRP A 135 -2.15 -0.51 -4.77
N TYR A 136 -3.04 -1.46 -5.05
CA TYR A 136 -2.82 -2.90 -4.85
C TYR A 136 -2.65 -3.62 -6.18
N ARG A 137 -1.69 -4.56 -6.24
CA ARG A 137 -1.46 -5.41 -7.40
C ARG A 137 -1.08 -6.82 -6.98
N PRO A 138 -1.79 -7.85 -7.44
CA PRO A 138 -1.30 -9.20 -7.28
C PRO A 138 -0.07 -9.41 -8.19
N HIS A 139 0.94 -10.08 -7.67
CA HIS A 139 2.19 -10.33 -8.37
C HIS A 139 2.77 -11.67 -7.96
N ARG A 140 3.21 -12.45 -8.96
CA ARG A 140 3.98 -13.66 -8.71
C ARG A 140 5.45 -13.32 -8.72
N HIS A 141 6.11 -13.68 -7.65
CA HIS A 141 7.56 -13.59 -7.56
C HIS A 141 8.20 -14.83 -8.19
N SER A 142 9.22 -14.62 -9.01
CA SER A 142 10.04 -15.69 -9.55
C SER A 142 11.14 -16.10 -8.56
N ALA A 143 11.76 -17.26 -8.77
CA ALA A 143 12.93 -17.67 -7.98
C ALA A 143 14.11 -16.70 -8.14
N ALA A 144 14.11 -15.92 -9.23
CA ALA A 144 15.11 -14.89 -9.51
C ALA A 144 14.81 -13.55 -8.81
N ASP A 145 13.55 -13.30 -8.42
CA ASP A 145 13.18 -12.17 -7.55
C ASP A 145 13.61 -12.45 -6.10
N THR A 146 14.84 -12.84 -5.94
CA THR A 146 15.39 -13.68 -4.89
C THR A 146 15.59 -13.00 -3.55
N ALA A 147 15.17 -11.74 -3.38
CA ALA A 147 15.20 -11.14 -2.04
C ALA A 147 14.50 -12.06 -1.03
N PHE A 148 13.36 -12.65 -1.39
CA PHE A 148 12.54 -13.48 -0.50
C PHE A 148 12.67 -14.98 -0.72
N GLY A 149 13.30 -15.44 -1.81
CA GLY A 149 13.50 -16.87 -2.13
C GLY A 149 12.21 -17.70 -2.23
N ARG A 150 11.07 -17.04 -2.44
CA ARG A 150 9.75 -17.67 -2.48
C ARG A 150 9.17 -17.57 -3.88
N LEU A 151 8.83 -18.73 -4.48
CA LEU A 151 8.03 -18.84 -5.70
C LEU A 151 6.54 -18.73 -5.33
N LYS A 152 6.08 -17.54 -4.92
CA LYS A 152 4.73 -17.37 -4.39
C LYS A 152 4.08 -16.09 -4.90
N THR A 153 2.76 -16.07 -4.87
CA THR A 153 1.96 -14.89 -5.20
C THR A 153 1.81 -14.01 -3.97
N SER A 154 2.00 -12.72 -4.16
CA SER A 154 1.70 -11.70 -3.13
C SER A 154 0.74 -10.66 -3.67
N LEU A 155 0.06 -9.98 -2.77
CA LEU A 155 -0.60 -8.73 -3.04
C LEU A 155 0.37 -7.60 -2.70
N ASN A 156 0.88 -6.93 -3.73
CA ASN A 156 1.81 -5.83 -3.57
C ASN A 156 1.05 -4.55 -3.26
N PHE A 157 1.52 -3.81 -2.27
CA PHE A 157 1.08 -2.46 -1.95
C PHE A 157 2.13 -1.47 -2.43
N ASN A 158 1.79 -0.71 -3.46
CA ASN A 158 2.71 0.11 -4.24
C ASN A 158 2.37 1.60 -4.11
N GLY A 159 3.37 2.45 -4.32
CA GLY A 159 3.19 3.90 -4.49
C GLY A 159 3.05 4.32 -5.96
N SER A 160 2.64 5.57 -6.17
CA SER A 160 2.20 6.11 -7.48
C SER A 160 3.27 6.20 -8.56
N ASN A 161 4.54 6.21 -8.21
CA ASN A 161 5.60 6.59 -9.16
C ASN A 161 6.10 5.45 -10.04
N HIS A 162 5.80 4.20 -9.69
CA HIS A 162 6.26 3.02 -10.41
C HIS A 162 5.56 1.75 -9.92
N SER A 163 5.51 0.71 -10.77
CA SER A 163 4.99 -0.62 -10.37
C SER A 163 5.74 -1.27 -9.19
N TRP A 164 6.83 -0.68 -8.76
CA TRP A 164 7.72 -1.09 -7.67
C TRP A 164 8.02 0.11 -6.75
N GLY A 165 7.09 1.07 -6.70
CA GLY A 165 7.22 2.31 -5.94
C GLY A 165 6.93 2.09 -4.46
N GLY A 166 7.64 2.83 -3.59
CA GLY A 166 7.38 2.82 -2.16
C GLY A 166 6.01 3.41 -1.83
N ALA A 167 5.27 2.72 -1.00
CA ALA A 167 3.90 3.08 -0.61
C ALA A 167 3.87 3.88 0.70
N VAL A 168 4.72 3.52 1.66
CA VAL A 168 4.72 4.06 3.02
C VAL A 168 6.14 4.22 3.56
N SER A 169 6.28 4.92 4.69
CA SER A 169 7.54 5.00 5.44
C SER A 169 7.81 3.71 6.23
N GLY A 170 9.07 3.51 6.66
CA GLY A 170 9.46 2.37 7.49
C GLY A 170 8.67 2.29 8.80
N LYS A 171 8.37 3.44 9.41
CA LYS A 171 7.53 3.53 10.61
C LYS A 171 6.11 3.00 10.38
N VAL A 172 5.48 3.38 9.27
CA VAL A 172 4.12 2.93 8.93
C VAL A 172 4.14 1.44 8.57
N ALA A 173 5.11 0.99 7.76
CA ALA A 173 5.27 -0.41 7.41
C ALA A 173 5.41 -1.29 8.66
N ASN A 174 6.28 -0.92 9.59
CA ASN A 174 6.43 -1.58 10.89
C ASN A 174 5.12 -1.60 11.69
N SER A 175 4.38 -0.48 11.71
CA SER A 175 3.11 -0.39 12.43
C SER A 175 2.02 -1.30 11.86
N ILE A 176 2.06 -1.58 10.56
CA ILE A 176 1.16 -2.53 9.90
C ILE A 176 1.60 -3.95 10.24
N ASP A 177 2.89 -4.23 10.11
CA ASP A 177 3.47 -5.56 10.32
C ASP A 177 3.21 -6.08 11.74
N ILE A 178 3.57 -5.33 12.77
CA ILE A 178 3.31 -5.71 14.18
C ILE A 178 1.83 -6.04 14.46
N LYS A 179 0.90 -5.51 13.65
CA LYS A 179 -0.54 -5.77 13.84
C LYS A 179 -1.03 -7.06 13.18
N ILE A 180 -0.33 -7.55 12.19
CA ILE A 180 -0.77 -8.70 11.38
C ILE A 180 0.24 -9.84 11.35
N ASP A 181 1.50 -9.58 11.76
CA ASP A 181 2.62 -10.51 11.66
C ASP A 181 3.61 -10.34 12.80
N ASP A 182 4.87 -10.65 12.57
CA ASP A 182 5.95 -10.73 13.56
C ASP A 182 6.73 -9.42 13.77
N GLY A 183 6.46 -8.38 13.00
CA GLY A 183 7.18 -7.11 13.02
C GLY A 183 8.55 -7.15 12.33
N SER A 184 8.84 -8.22 11.60
CA SER A 184 10.08 -8.41 10.87
C SER A 184 9.88 -8.13 9.37
N ALA A 185 10.62 -7.20 8.82
CA ALA A 185 10.47 -6.77 7.42
C ALA A 185 10.70 -7.88 6.38
N PHE A 186 11.16 -9.06 6.77
CA PHE A 186 11.57 -10.12 5.85
C PHE A 186 10.82 -11.44 6.02
N TYR A 187 10.36 -11.75 7.21
CA TYR A 187 9.71 -13.02 7.54
C TYR A 187 8.19 -12.85 7.63
N GLY A 188 7.47 -13.97 7.78
CA GLY A 188 6.04 -13.97 8.03
C GLY A 188 5.15 -13.87 6.80
N ILE A 189 3.94 -13.38 7.01
CA ILE A 189 2.89 -13.20 5.98
C ILE A 189 2.99 -11.84 5.27
N LEU A 190 3.70 -10.88 5.87
CA LEU A 190 4.06 -9.61 5.29
C LEU A 190 5.57 -9.54 5.10
N SER A 191 6.00 -9.11 3.95
CA SER A 191 7.40 -8.77 3.71
C SER A 191 7.50 -7.39 3.10
N THR A 192 8.62 -6.74 3.31
CA THR A 192 8.83 -5.36 2.87
C THR A 192 10.19 -5.22 2.19
N SER A 193 10.24 -4.46 1.13
CA SER A 193 11.48 -4.13 0.42
C SER A 193 11.58 -2.64 0.16
N ARG A 194 12.79 -2.19 -0.15
CA ARG A 194 13.01 -0.85 -0.68
C ARG A 194 12.38 -0.70 -2.06
N ALA A 195 11.77 0.44 -2.31
CA ALA A 195 11.30 0.81 -3.64
C ALA A 195 12.44 0.92 -4.65
N TYR A 196 12.17 0.45 -5.88
CA TYR A 196 13.18 0.36 -6.94
C TYR A 196 13.78 1.71 -7.35
N ASN A 197 12.99 2.78 -7.38
CA ASN A 197 13.38 4.10 -7.90
C ASN A 197 13.67 5.15 -6.82
N VAL A 198 14.02 4.75 -5.62
CA VAL A 198 14.41 5.69 -4.57
C VAL A 198 15.93 5.80 -4.52
N PRO A 199 16.50 6.97 -4.89
CA PRO A 199 17.95 7.18 -4.80
C PRO A 199 18.42 7.16 -3.34
N GLY A 200 19.58 6.58 -3.09
CA GLY A 200 20.24 6.59 -1.79
C GLY A 200 20.26 5.23 -1.09
N PRO A 201 20.77 5.18 0.15
CA PRO A 201 20.82 3.95 0.93
C PRO A 201 19.42 3.39 1.20
N ASP A 202 19.34 2.10 1.51
CA ASP A 202 18.10 1.49 1.94
C ASP A 202 17.62 2.15 3.22
N THR A 203 16.44 2.75 3.14
CA THR A 203 15.88 3.58 4.21
C THR A 203 14.57 3.00 4.74
N CYS A 204 14.03 1.98 4.07
CA CYS A 204 12.88 1.25 4.56
C CYS A 204 13.26 0.38 5.77
N THR A 205 14.43 -0.24 5.70
CA THR A 205 14.92 -1.20 6.70
C THR A 205 16.39 -0.92 7.06
N PHE A 206 16.83 -1.44 8.21
CA PHE A 206 18.23 -1.49 8.56
C PHE A 206 18.87 -2.71 7.91
N GLY A 207 19.58 -2.52 6.80
CA GLY A 207 20.29 -3.57 6.08
C GLY A 207 20.02 -3.55 4.58
N ASN A 208 20.93 -4.16 3.84
CA ASN A 208 20.82 -4.22 2.38
C ASN A 208 20.01 -5.46 1.98
N LEU A 209 18.77 -5.28 1.54
CA LEU A 209 17.88 -6.36 1.09
C LEU A 209 18.33 -7.04 -0.22
N GLY A 210 19.59 -6.87 -0.63
CA GLY A 210 20.12 -7.51 -1.84
C GLY A 210 20.27 -9.03 -1.77
N TYR A 211 20.27 -9.64 -0.59
CA TYR A 211 20.51 -11.07 -0.41
C TYR A 211 19.85 -11.63 0.85
N ARG A 212 19.56 -12.93 0.84
CA ARG A 212 19.05 -13.69 1.99
C ARG A 212 19.95 -13.48 3.20
N THR A 213 19.41 -12.86 4.24
CA THR A 213 20.05 -12.81 5.56
C THR A 213 19.40 -13.85 6.46
N THR A 214 20.18 -14.45 7.35
CA THR A 214 19.67 -15.37 8.38
C THR A 214 19.24 -14.62 9.64
N THR A 215 19.38 -13.29 9.65
CA THR A 215 19.02 -12.43 10.77
C THR A 215 17.74 -11.66 10.46
N PRO A 216 16.85 -11.45 11.41
CA PRO A 216 15.70 -10.57 11.26
C PRO A 216 16.15 -9.18 10.77
N ILE A 217 15.43 -8.64 9.81
CA ILE A 217 15.67 -7.29 9.31
C ILE A 217 14.63 -6.37 9.94
N GLU A 218 15.14 -5.37 10.65
CA GLU A 218 14.31 -4.39 11.34
C GLU A 218 13.92 -3.24 10.39
N TYR A 219 12.73 -2.69 10.60
CA TYR A 219 12.30 -1.47 9.94
C TYR A 219 13.10 -0.26 10.42
N ASN A 220 13.32 0.71 9.54
CA ASN A 220 13.90 1.99 9.89
C ASN A 220 12.80 3.01 10.25
N PRO A 221 12.47 3.22 11.54
CA PRO A 221 11.40 4.12 11.95
C PRO A 221 11.78 5.60 11.85
N SER A 222 13.05 5.93 11.66
CA SER A 222 13.53 7.31 11.54
C SER A 222 13.43 7.87 10.14
N ASP A 223 13.19 7.04 9.12
CA ASP A 223 12.99 7.49 7.76
C ASP A 223 11.51 7.75 7.47
N GLU A 224 11.16 9.01 7.30
CA GLU A 224 9.80 9.46 6.98
C GLU A 224 9.46 9.38 5.48
N ARG A 225 10.43 9.04 4.62
CA ARG A 225 10.20 8.91 3.18
C ARG A 225 9.33 7.70 2.88
N THR A 226 8.49 7.78 1.85
CA THR A 226 7.64 6.68 1.39
C THR A 226 8.46 5.70 0.54
N ASN A 227 9.35 4.95 1.18
CA ASN A 227 10.32 4.07 0.51
C ASN A 227 10.01 2.58 0.62
N CYS A 228 9.04 2.23 1.46
CA CYS A 228 8.69 0.84 1.70
C CYS A 228 7.68 0.35 0.68
N TRP A 229 8.04 -0.68 -0.03
CA TRP A 229 7.19 -1.48 -0.89
C TRP A 229 6.82 -2.75 -0.14
N MET A 230 5.52 -3.02 0.05
CA MET A 230 5.03 -4.09 0.91
C MET A 230 4.43 -5.24 0.09
N PHE A 231 4.63 -6.47 0.57
CA PHE A 231 4.16 -7.72 -0.04
C PHE A 231 3.36 -8.51 0.98
N PHE A 232 2.07 -8.59 0.80
CA PHE A 232 1.20 -9.46 1.58
C PHE A 232 1.10 -10.82 0.89
N TRP A 233 1.69 -11.86 1.47
CA TRP A 233 1.70 -13.19 0.86
C TRP A 233 0.30 -13.79 0.85
N LEU A 234 -0.06 -14.38 -0.27
CA LEU A 234 -1.37 -15.02 -0.47
C LEU A 234 -1.28 -16.55 -0.31
N GLU A 235 -0.38 -17.02 0.55
CA GLU A 235 -0.12 -18.46 0.76
C GLU A 235 -1.34 -19.23 1.26
N ASP A 236 -2.22 -18.56 1.95
CA ASP A 236 -3.47 -19.07 2.50
C ASP A 236 -4.66 -18.96 1.53
N VAL A 237 -4.47 -18.37 0.35
CA VAL A 237 -5.55 -18.08 -0.61
C VAL A 237 -5.31 -18.72 -1.96
N VAL A 238 -4.05 -18.78 -2.41
CA VAL A 238 -3.66 -19.23 -3.76
C VAL A 238 -2.54 -20.24 -3.64
N PHE A 239 -2.59 -21.28 -4.36
CA PHE A 239 -1.94 -22.58 -4.45
C PHE A 239 -0.44 -22.57 -4.68
#